data_b846317729450b2667ba7be487697482
#
_entry.id   b846317729450b2667ba7be487697482
#
_cell.length_a   1.000
_cell.length_b   1.000
_cell.length_c   1.000
_cell.angle_alpha   90.00
_cell.angle_beta   90.00
_cell.angle_gamma   90.00
#
_symmetry.space_group_name_H-M   'P 1'
#
loop_
_entity.id
_entity.type
_entity.pdbx_description
1 polymer ?
#
loop_
_entity_poly.entity_id
_entity_poly.type
_entity_poly.pdbx_seq_one_letter_code
_entity_poly.pdbx_strand_id
1 'polypeptide(L)'
;GRGNLSSTANPYFLFPQIYNFRYNIYSSEWPVANRAIELYLQKKSENEGWERQINGLSNNEKANLLLEKHTFKELLADVEQRNLQNNIVGLEASRLFARSEINMGVDAFRDSLYAMLKRNTFLNIKFENMLDTLGEMSRTDLYSYLKEWEQLTPLPFYSIGEPELTKVVNKGGEEFFVLKVLVSNNSDYDGII
;
A
#
# COMPACT_ATOMS: atom_id res chain seq x y z
N GLY A 1 -0.81 -6.93 -24.62
CA GLY A 1 -2.01 -6.30 -24.14
C GLY A 1 -2.01 -6.40 -22.62
N ARG A 2 -1.90 -5.27 -21.95
CA ARG A 2 -2.08 -5.20 -20.49
C ARG A 2 -3.56 -5.41 -20.24
N GLY A 3 -3.96 -6.64 -19.89
CA GLY A 3 -5.29 -6.87 -19.36
C GLY A 3 -5.44 -6.05 -18.09
N ASN A 4 -6.41 -5.17 -18.06
CA ASN A 4 -6.85 -4.54 -16.83
C ASN A 4 -7.23 -5.64 -15.87
N LEU A 5 -6.45 -5.82 -14.82
CA LEU A 5 -6.77 -6.66 -13.68
C LEU A 5 -7.84 -5.96 -12.83
N SER A 6 -8.95 -5.57 -13.44
CA SER A 6 -10.09 -5.13 -12.68
C SER A 6 -10.72 -6.39 -12.08
N SER A 7 -10.54 -6.54 -10.82
CA SER A 7 -11.06 -7.62 -9.98
C SER A 7 -12.56 -7.56 -9.72
N THR A 8 -13.26 -6.70 -10.36
CA THR A 8 -14.70 -6.88 -10.48
C THR A 8 -14.88 -8.10 -11.35
N ALA A 9 -14.83 -9.28 -10.72
CA ALA A 9 -15.27 -10.51 -11.32
C ALA A 9 -16.65 -10.22 -11.89
N ASN A 10 -16.70 -9.92 -13.18
CA ASN A 10 -17.98 -9.79 -13.85
C ASN A 10 -18.54 -11.22 -13.86
N PRO A 11 -19.62 -11.52 -13.12
CA PRO A 11 -20.16 -12.87 -13.03
C PRO A 11 -20.64 -13.39 -14.37
N TYR A 12 -20.69 -12.57 -15.40
CA TYR A 12 -21.07 -12.92 -16.75
C TYR A 12 -19.92 -13.40 -17.64
N PHE A 13 -18.66 -13.34 -17.16
CA PHE A 13 -17.55 -13.93 -17.90
C PHE A 13 -17.33 -15.38 -17.48
N LEU A 14 -17.56 -16.29 -18.39
CA LEU A 14 -17.34 -17.74 -18.18
C LEU A 14 -15.88 -18.08 -17.82
N PHE A 15 -14.91 -17.21 -18.14
CA PHE A 15 -13.48 -17.42 -17.90
C PHE A 15 -12.74 -16.19 -17.34
N PRO A 16 -13.29 -15.43 -16.38
CA PRO A 16 -12.60 -14.25 -15.86
C PRO A 16 -11.28 -14.60 -15.18
N GLN A 17 -11.17 -15.82 -14.73
CA GLN A 17 -10.09 -16.29 -13.88
C GLN A 17 -8.83 -16.70 -14.65
N ILE A 18 -8.93 -17.12 -15.90
CA ILE A 18 -7.79 -17.60 -16.69
C ILE A 18 -6.76 -16.48 -16.95
N TYR A 19 -7.19 -15.23 -17.00
CA TYR A 19 -6.31 -14.09 -17.25
C TYR A 19 -5.70 -13.50 -15.98
N ASN A 20 -6.25 -13.81 -14.81
CA ASN A 20 -5.79 -13.30 -13.52
C ASN A 20 -4.82 -14.23 -12.80
N PHE A 21 -4.70 -15.49 -13.21
CA PHE A 21 -3.87 -16.49 -12.55
C PHE A 21 -2.47 -16.63 -13.16
N ARG A 22 -1.77 -15.51 -13.33
CA ARG A 22 -0.33 -15.63 -13.57
C ARG A 22 0.39 -16.20 -12.34
N TYR A 23 -0.12 -15.93 -11.18
CA TYR A 23 0.32 -16.44 -9.87
C TYR A 23 -0.91 -16.51 -8.95
N ASN A 24 -0.82 -17.34 -7.93
CA ASN A 24 -1.83 -17.42 -6.88
C ASN A 24 -1.12 -17.30 -5.53
N ILE A 25 -1.37 -16.19 -4.83
CA ILE A 25 -0.85 -15.97 -3.49
C ILE A 25 -1.93 -16.40 -2.51
N TYR A 26 -1.60 -17.35 -1.64
CA TYR A 26 -2.55 -17.90 -0.69
C TYR A 26 -2.00 -17.81 0.73
N SER A 27 -2.89 -17.64 1.68
CA SER A 27 -2.66 -17.75 3.12
C SER A 27 -3.88 -18.38 3.74
N SER A 28 -3.68 -19.24 4.76
CA SER A 28 -4.77 -19.78 5.56
C SER A 28 -5.35 -18.75 6.53
N GLU A 29 -4.53 -17.80 6.93
CA GLU A 29 -4.85 -16.76 7.89
C GLU A 29 -5.43 -15.52 7.21
N TRP A 30 -4.88 -15.17 6.03
CA TRP A 30 -5.21 -13.95 5.29
C TRP A 30 -5.74 -14.26 3.88
N PRO A 31 -7.03 -14.58 3.73
CA PRO A 31 -7.62 -14.90 2.41
C PRO A 31 -7.51 -13.77 1.40
N VAL A 32 -7.27 -12.53 1.87
CA VAL A 32 -7.10 -11.33 1.03
C VAL A 32 -5.68 -11.13 0.50
N ALA A 33 -4.72 -12.01 0.86
CA ALA A 33 -3.31 -11.86 0.51
C ALA A 33 -3.08 -11.61 -0.99
N ASN A 34 -3.73 -12.40 -1.86
CA ASN A 34 -3.61 -12.21 -3.30
C ASN A 34 -4.12 -10.83 -3.73
N ARG A 35 -5.24 -10.38 -3.16
CA ARG A 35 -5.82 -9.07 -3.44
C ARG A 35 -4.95 -7.93 -2.93
N ALA A 36 -4.33 -8.09 -1.76
CA ALA A 36 -3.41 -7.11 -1.20
C ALA A 36 -2.24 -6.84 -2.15
N ILE A 37 -1.62 -7.89 -2.68
CA ILE A 37 -0.54 -7.75 -3.66
C ILE A 37 -1.01 -7.11 -4.97
N GLU A 38 -2.17 -7.50 -5.48
CA GLU A 38 -2.74 -6.88 -6.69
C GLU A 38 -2.94 -5.37 -6.51
N LEU A 39 -3.55 -4.95 -5.40
CA LEU A 39 -3.82 -3.55 -5.11
C LEU A 39 -2.54 -2.75 -4.89
N TYR A 40 -1.56 -3.32 -4.20
CA TYR A 40 -0.26 -2.71 -4.01
C TYR A 40 0.47 -2.46 -5.34
N LEU A 41 0.38 -3.40 -6.29
CA LEU A 41 1.02 -3.29 -7.60
C LEU A 41 0.24 -2.40 -8.58
N GLN A 42 -1.03 -2.12 -8.32
CA GLN A 42 -1.82 -1.19 -9.13
C GLN A 42 -1.29 0.24 -8.97
N LYS A 43 -1.25 0.99 -10.08
CA LYS A 43 -1.02 2.43 -9.99
C LYS A 43 -2.17 3.06 -9.21
N LYS A 44 -1.84 3.92 -8.24
CA LYS A 44 -2.86 4.72 -7.53
C LYS A 44 -3.69 5.48 -8.55
N SER A 45 -5.01 5.43 -8.39
CA SER A 45 -5.94 6.22 -9.20
C SER A 45 -5.78 7.71 -8.86
N GLU A 46 -5.71 8.56 -9.88
CA GLU A 46 -5.64 10.02 -9.73
C GLU A 46 -7.02 10.65 -9.40
N ASN A 47 -8.03 9.82 -9.12
CA ASN A 47 -9.42 10.28 -8.95
C ASN A 47 -9.73 10.84 -7.56
N GLU A 48 -8.79 10.81 -6.62
CA GLU A 48 -9.04 11.26 -5.23
C GLU A 48 -9.52 12.71 -5.14
N GLY A 49 -8.99 13.60 -5.97
CA GLY A 49 -9.41 15.00 -6.01
C GLY A 49 -10.87 15.17 -6.40
N TRP A 50 -11.32 14.40 -7.39
CA TRP A 50 -12.71 14.40 -7.84
C TRP A 50 -13.65 13.76 -6.80
N GLU A 51 -13.22 12.67 -6.17
CA GLU A 51 -13.98 12.05 -5.06
C GLU A 51 -14.19 13.01 -3.89
N ARG A 52 -13.15 13.79 -3.53
CA ARG A 52 -13.25 14.82 -2.49
C ARG A 52 -14.25 15.93 -2.86
N GLN A 53 -14.26 16.37 -4.10
CA GLN A 53 -15.20 17.41 -4.55
C GLN A 53 -16.65 16.98 -4.45
N ILE A 54 -16.95 15.71 -4.74
CA ILE A 54 -18.32 15.19 -4.72
C ILE A 54 -18.76 14.75 -3.33
N ASN A 55 -17.87 14.06 -2.60
CA ASN A 55 -18.22 13.32 -1.39
C ASN A 55 -17.62 13.93 -0.12
N GLY A 56 -16.90 15.05 -0.22
CA GLY A 56 -16.16 15.67 0.88
C GLY A 56 -14.85 14.94 1.24
N LEU A 57 -14.82 13.62 1.13
CA LEU A 57 -13.65 12.76 1.38
C LEU A 57 -13.47 11.75 0.23
N SER A 58 -12.21 11.44 -0.09
CA SER A 58 -11.91 10.32 -0.98
C SER A 58 -12.19 8.97 -0.29
N ASN A 59 -12.30 7.90 -1.09
CA ASN A 59 -12.50 6.56 -0.55
C ASN A 59 -11.28 6.09 0.29
N ASN A 60 -10.07 6.53 -0.06
CA ASN A 60 -8.88 6.25 0.75
C ASN A 60 -8.93 6.97 2.10
N GLU A 61 -9.37 8.23 2.15
CA GLU A 61 -9.54 8.96 3.41
C GLU A 61 -10.60 8.31 4.30
N LYS A 62 -11.74 7.89 3.73
CA LYS A 62 -12.77 7.15 4.46
C LYS A 62 -12.25 5.83 5.02
N ALA A 63 -11.49 5.08 4.20
CA ALA A 63 -10.87 3.83 4.62
C ALA A 63 -9.84 4.03 5.75
N ASN A 64 -9.03 5.09 5.68
CA ASN A 64 -8.12 5.46 6.77
C ASN A 64 -8.86 5.74 8.08
N LEU A 65 -9.93 6.53 8.04
CA LEU A 65 -10.73 6.83 9.23
C LEU A 65 -11.40 5.59 9.84
N LEU A 66 -11.70 4.58 9.04
CA LEU A 66 -12.19 3.30 9.54
C LEU A 66 -11.08 2.50 10.23
N LEU A 67 -9.88 2.46 9.62
CA LEU A 67 -8.72 1.77 10.17
C LEU A 67 -8.20 2.38 11.48
N GLU A 68 -8.50 3.66 11.75
CA GLU A 68 -8.23 4.29 13.06
C GLU A 68 -9.08 3.72 14.20
N LYS A 69 -10.25 3.15 13.88
CA LYS A 69 -11.25 2.73 14.88
C LYS A 69 -11.49 1.24 14.93
N HIS A 70 -11.11 0.53 13.89
CA HIS A 70 -11.36 -0.89 13.71
C HIS A 70 -10.10 -1.60 13.21
N THR A 71 -9.91 -2.81 13.65
CA THR A 71 -8.83 -3.66 13.12
C THR A 71 -9.11 -4.01 11.66
N PHE A 72 -8.08 -4.28 10.90
CA PHE A 72 -8.22 -4.73 9.52
C PHE A 72 -9.11 -5.97 9.40
N LYS A 73 -8.97 -6.92 10.33
CA LYS A 73 -9.76 -8.15 10.39
C LYS A 73 -11.25 -7.88 10.58
N GLU A 74 -11.61 -6.95 11.47
CA GLU A 74 -13.00 -6.52 11.67
C GLU A 74 -13.59 -5.91 10.40
N LEU A 75 -12.85 -5.02 9.75
CA LEU A 75 -13.29 -4.36 8.52
C LEU A 75 -13.45 -5.33 7.34
N LEU A 76 -12.65 -6.38 7.26
CA LEU A 76 -12.82 -7.44 6.26
C LEU A 76 -14.11 -8.24 6.47
N ALA A 77 -14.53 -8.41 7.70
CA ALA A 77 -15.77 -9.12 8.04
C ALA A 77 -17.02 -8.23 7.89
N ASP A 78 -16.86 -6.91 7.88
CA ASP A 78 -17.96 -5.96 7.82
C ASP A 78 -18.55 -5.85 6.41
N VAL A 79 -19.79 -6.31 6.28
CA VAL A 79 -20.54 -6.31 5.02
C VAL A 79 -20.91 -4.87 4.58
N GLU A 80 -21.06 -3.95 5.52
CA GLU A 80 -21.41 -2.56 5.23
C GLU A 80 -20.28 -1.81 4.54
N GLN A 81 -19.03 -2.23 4.78
CA GLN A 81 -17.83 -1.61 4.21
C GLN A 81 -17.37 -2.22 2.88
N ARG A 82 -18.17 -3.05 2.22
CA ARG A 82 -17.81 -3.73 0.96
C ARG A 82 -17.33 -2.79 -0.15
N ASN A 83 -17.92 -1.62 -0.23
CA ASN A 83 -17.55 -0.59 -1.21
C ASN A 83 -16.16 0.01 -0.95
N LEU A 84 -15.65 -0.04 0.29
CA LEU A 84 -14.34 0.45 0.69
C LEU A 84 -13.30 -0.66 0.86
N GLN A 85 -13.68 -1.94 0.76
CA GLN A 85 -12.76 -3.05 1.00
C GLN A 85 -11.47 -2.98 0.17
N ASN A 86 -11.56 -2.60 -1.10
CA ASN A 86 -10.37 -2.46 -1.93
C ASN A 86 -9.44 -1.33 -1.43
N ASN A 87 -10.00 -0.22 -0.96
CA ASN A 87 -9.22 0.87 -0.40
C ASN A 87 -8.56 0.45 0.92
N ILE A 88 -9.31 -0.22 1.80
CA ILE A 88 -8.83 -0.76 3.08
C ILE A 88 -7.68 -1.74 2.82
N VAL A 89 -7.88 -2.75 1.96
CA VAL A 89 -6.85 -3.75 1.64
C VAL A 89 -5.64 -3.11 0.97
N GLY A 90 -5.83 -2.15 0.07
CA GLY A 90 -4.75 -1.44 -0.61
C GLY A 90 -3.91 -0.57 0.31
N LEU A 91 -4.54 0.08 1.29
CA LEU A 91 -3.85 0.87 2.32
C LEU A 91 -3.01 -0.03 3.22
N GLU A 92 -3.57 -1.12 3.71
CA GLU A 92 -2.85 -2.06 4.56
C GLU A 92 -1.70 -2.76 3.83
N ALA A 93 -1.88 -3.10 2.56
CA ALA A 93 -0.79 -3.62 1.74
C ALA A 93 0.33 -2.58 1.55
N SER A 94 -0.02 -1.30 1.35
CA SER A 94 0.96 -0.22 1.24
C SER A 94 1.72 0.00 2.55
N ARG A 95 1.06 -0.07 3.70
CA ARG A 95 1.68 0.02 5.03
C ARG A 95 2.65 -1.14 5.25
N LEU A 96 2.22 -2.37 4.95
CA LEU A 96 3.04 -3.57 5.11
C LEU A 96 4.39 -3.44 4.39
N PHE A 97 4.40 -2.86 3.19
CA PHE A 97 5.62 -2.78 2.38
C PHE A 97 6.38 -1.46 2.50
N ALA A 98 5.81 -0.45 3.16
CA ALA A 98 6.41 0.89 3.24
C ALA A 98 7.86 0.88 3.79
N ARG A 99 8.13 0.07 4.82
CA ARG A 99 9.47 -0.04 5.39
C ARG A 99 10.47 -0.67 4.42
N SER A 100 10.04 -1.67 3.67
CA SER A 100 10.87 -2.29 2.64
C SER A 100 11.15 -1.35 1.48
N GLU A 101 10.18 -0.53 1.08
CA GLU A 101 10.36 0.52 0.08
C GLU A 101 11.38 1.58 0.54
N ILE A 102 11.38 1.95 1.82
CA ILE A 102 12.38 2.88 2.37
C ILE A 102 13.78 2.27 2.35
N ASN A 103 13.91 1.02 2.78
CA ASN A 103 15.21 0.37 2.89
C ASN A 103 15.86 0.05 1.53
N MET A 104 15.06 -0.26 0.52
CA MET A 104 15.54 -0.66 -0.82
C MET A 104 15.38 0.45 -1.87
N GLY A 105 14.48 1.41 -1.65
CA GLY A 105 13.90 2.26 -2.66
C GLY A 105 12.67 1.62 -3.32
N VAL A 106 11.67 2.45 -3.63
CA VAL A 106 10.35 2.00 -4.13
C VAL A 106 10.48 1.15 -5.40
N ASP A 107 11.28 1.61 -6.37
CA ASP A 107 11.41 0.91 -7.65
C ASP A 107 12.14 -0.42 -7.48
N ALA A 108 13.23 -0.46 -6.70
CA ALA A 108 14.00 -1.68 -6.46
C ALA A 108 13.18 -2.74 -5.71
N PHE A 109 12.38 -2.33 -4.73
CA PHE A 109 11.48 -3.24 -4.04
C PHE A 109 10.41 -3.80 -4.97
N ARG A 110 9.76 -2.95 -5.76
CA ARG A 110 8.74 -3.37 -6.74
C ARG A 110 9.29 -4.28 -7.81
N ASP A 111 10.48 -4.01 -8.32
CA ASP A 111 11.16 -4.87 -9.30
C ASP A 111 11.47 -6.25 -8.71
N SER A 112 11.89 -6.31 -7.44
CA SER A 112 12.12 -7.55 -6.72
C SER A 112 10.84 -8.37 -6.56
N LEU A 113 9.75 -7.73 -6.16
CA LEU A 113 8.44 -8.35 -6.06
C LEU A 113 7.96 -8.85 -7.44
N TYR A 114 8.08 -8.05 -8.50
CA TYR A 114 7.73 -8.47 -9.85
C TYR A 114 8.57 -9.64 -10.34
N ALA A 115 9.88 -9.63 -10.06
CA ALA A 115 10.77 -10.73 -10.43
C ALA A 115 10.38 -12.04 -9.71
N MET A 116 10.02 -11.95 -8.44
CA MET A 116 9.52 -13.09 -7.66
C MET A 116 8.22 -13.65 -8.25
N LEU A 117 7.24 -12.79 -8.51
CA LEU A 117 5.96 -13.20 -9.10
C LEU A 117 6.15 -13.82 -10.49
N LYS A 118 7.06 -13.26 -11.29
CA LYS A 118 7.37 -13.77 -12.63
C LYS A 118 8.00 -15.16 -12.60
N ARG A 119 8.90 -15.43 -11.63
CA ARG A 119 9.51 -16.77 -11.45
C ARG A 119 8.48 -17.81 -11.05
N ASN A 120 7.46 -17.41 -10.33
CA ASN A 120 6.38 -18.28 -9.83
C ASN A 120 5.13 -18.23 -10.71
N THR A 121 5.26 -17.90 -12.00
CA THR A 121 4.14 -17.87 -12.94
C THR A 121 3.46 -19.23 -12.99
N PHE A 122 2.13 -19.26 -12.81
CA PHE A 122 1.26 -20.44 -12.71
C PHE A 122 1.51 -21.33 -11.48
N LEU A 123 2.24 -20.84 -10.48
CA LEU A 123 2.47 -21.54 -9.22
C LEU A 123 1.68 -20.90 -8.09
N ASN A 124 1.46 -21.71 -7.04
CA ASN A 124 0.92 -21.22 -5.78
C ASN A 124 2.06 -20.72 -4.90
N ILE A 125 1.95 -19.48 -4.42
CA ILE A 125 2.91 -18.85 -3.54
C ILE A 125 2.27 -18.73 -2.17
N LYS A 126 2.90 -19.31 -1.15
CA LYS A 126 2.47 -19.07 0.21
C LYS A 126 2.84 -17.64 0.62
N PHE A 127 1.87 -16.87 1.11
CA PHE A 127 2.06 -15.45 1.43
C PHE A 127 3.17 -15.23 2.44
N GLU A 128 3.19 -16.03 3.50
CA GLU A 128 4.21 -15.97 4.55
C GLU A 128 5.62 -16.19 3.98
N ASN A 129 5.82 -17.19 3.12
CA ASN A 129 7.11 -17.45 2.50
C ASN A 129 7.54 -16.31 1.55
N MET A 130 6.57 -15.67 0.90
CA MET A 130 6.83 -14.49 0.07
C MET A 130 7.32 -13.33 0.93
N LEU A 131 6.67 -13.09 2.08
CA LEU A 131 7.07 -12.05 3.02
C LEU A 131 8.45 -12.31 3.61
N ASP A 132 8.77 -13.55 3.96
CA ASP A 132 10.10 -13.94 4.45
C ASP A 132 11.17 -13.58 3.40
N THR A 133 10.96 -13.99 2.14
CA THR A 133 11.92 -13.72 1.07
C THR A 133 12.09 -12.22 0.79
N LEU A 134 10.99 -11.47 0.74
CA LEU A 134 11.04 -10.01 0.55
C LEU A 134 11.65 -9.30 1.76
N GLY A 135 11.37 -9.81 2.95
CA GLY A 135 11.93 -9.32 4.21
C GLY A 135 13.45 -9.48 4.28
N GLU A 136 13.97 -10.64 3.89
CA GLU A 136 15.42 -10.87 3.78
C GLU A 136 16.08 -9.91 2.79
N MET A 137 15.47 -9.73 1.60
CA MET A 137 15.98 -8.82 0.57
C MET A 137 16.01 -7.36 1.03
N SER A 138 14.97 -6.91 1.73
CA SER A 138 14.83 -5.53 2.22
C SER A 138 15.38 -5.30 3.63
N ARG A 139 15.88 -6.34 4.29
CA ARG A 139 16.31 -6.32 5.70
C ARG A 139 15.21 -5.79 6.63
N THR A 140 13.98 -6.24 6.38
CA THR A 140 12.78 -5.83 7.11
C THR A 140 12.05 -7.05 7.61
N ASP A 141 11.62 -7.07 8.87
CA ASP A 141 10.76 -8.14 9.39
C ASP A 141 9.31 -7.89 8.99
N LEU A 142 8.97 -8.24 7.74
CA LEU A 142 7.62 -8.07 7.20
C LEU A 142 6.56 -8.89 7.94
N TYR A 143 6.96 -9.99 8.57
CA TYR A 143 6.02 -10.82 9.31
C TYR A 143 5.54 -10.12 10.59
N SER A 144 6.40 -9.38 11.26
CA SER A 144 6.00 -8.54 12.40
C SER A 144 4.99 -7.49 12.00
N TYR A 145 5.17 -6.84 10.83
CA TYR A 145 4.19 -5.88 10.31
C TYR A 145 2.88 -6.53 9.89
N LEU A 146 2.91 -7.77 9.40
CA LEU A 146 1.68 -8.51 9.08
C LEU A 146 0.82 -8.75 10.35
N LYS A 147 1.44 -8.93 11.52
CA LYS A 147 0.72 -9.09 12.78
C LYS A 147 -0.05 -7.82 13.20
N GLU A 148 0.37 -6.66 12.73
CA GLU A 148 -0.34 -5.41 12.97
C GLU A 148 -1.74 -5.42 12.34
N TRP A 149 -1.98 -6.25 11.32
CA TRP A 149 -3.31 -6.43 10.73
C TRP A 149 -4.36 -6.99 11.69
N GLU A 150 -3.94 -7.60 12.80
CA GLU A 150 -4.82 -8.08 13.87
C GLU A 150 -5.01 -7.06 15.00
N GLN A 151 -4.24 -5.97 14.97
CA GLN A 151 -4.23 -4.95 16.01
C GLN A 151 -4.86 -3.66 15.50
N LEU A 152 -5.37 -2.87 16.43
CA LEU A 152 -5.72 -1.50 16.14
C LEU A 152 -4.42 -0.71 16.00
N THR A 153 -4.12 -0.24 14.80
CA THR A 153 -2.91 0.52 14.52
C THR A 153 -3.31 1.94 14.14
N PRO A 154 -3.39 2.86 15.10
CA PRO A 154 -3.68 4.26 14.80
C PRO A 154 -2.63 4.86 13.89
N LEU A 155 -3.07 5.78 13.03
CA LEU A 155 -2.16 6.48 12.13
C LEU A 155 -1.35 7.53 12.88
N PRO A 156 -0.07 7.71 12.54
CA PRO A 156 0.68 8.85 13.00
C PRO A 156 0.07 10.15 12.46
N PHE A 157 -0.02 11.15 13.29
CA PHE A 157 -0.53 12.46 12.93
C PHE A 157 0.62 13.44 12.76
N TYR A 158 0.84 13.91 11.54
CA TYR A 158 1.88 14.88 11.23
C TYR A 158 1.33 16.29 11.08
N SER A 159 1.97 17.25 11.69
CA SER A 159 1.81 18.66 11.36
C SER A 159 2.99 19.15 10.54
N ILE A 160 2.69 19.96 9.54
CA ILE A 160 3.69 20.58 8.67
C ILE A 160 3.75 22.05 9.05
N GLY A 161 4.92 22.50 9.47
CA GLY A 161 5.18 23.91 9.75
C GLY A 161 5.26 24.75 8.48
N GLU A 162 5.33 26.06 8.66
CA GLU A 162 5.44 27.00 7.55
C GLU A 162 6.74 26.74 6.75
N PRO A 163 6.65 26.55 5.42
CA PRO A 163 7.83 26.25 4.61
C PRO A 163 8.71 27.48 4.42
N GLU A 164 10.00 27.32 4.61
CA GLU A 164 11.01 28.33 4.32
C GLU A 164 11.68 28.04 2.98
N LEU A 165 11.63 29.01 2.05
CA LEU A 165 12.31 28.91 0.77
C LEU A 165 13.51 29.85 0.74
N THR A 166 14.71 29.30 0.57
CA THR A 166 15.96 30.06 0.53
C THR A 166 16.62 29.87 -0.83
N LYS A 167 16.98 30.99 -1.48
CA LYS A 167 17.81 30.97 -2.70
C LYS A 167 19.28 30.84 -2.30
N VAL A 168 19.95 29.85 -2.88
CA VAL A 168 21.38 29.59 -2.65
C VAL A 168 22.11 29.60 -4.00
N VAL A 169 23.28 30.22 -4.04
CA VAL A 169 24.13 30.22 -5.23
C VAL A 169 25.36 29.38 -4.92
N ASN A 170 25.68 28.40 -5.77
CA ASN A 170 26.88 27.58 -5.60
C ASN A 170 28.14 28.34 -6.05
N LYS A 171 29.32 27.75 -5.81
CA LYS A 171 30.61 28.32 -6.22
C LYS A 171 30.78 28.48 -7.73
N GLY A 172 29.94 27.81 -8.53
CA GLY A 172 29.90 27.93 -9.99
C GLY A 172 28.93 28.98 -10.52
N GLY A 173 28.23 29.71 -9.64
CA GLY A 173 27.25 30.72 -10.02
C GLY A 173 25.86 30.19 -10.36
N GLU A 174 25.61 28.89 -10.17
CA GLU A 174 24.29 28.28 -10.39
C GLU A 174 23.38 28.56 -9.21
N GLU A 175 22.14 28.90 -9.52
CA GLU A 175 21.11 29.22 -8.52
C GLU A 175 20.30 27.98 -8.18
N PHE A 176 20.16 27.71 -6.87
CA PHE A 176 19.32 26.65 -6.32
C PHE A 176 18.33 27.23 -5.32
N PHE A 177 17.17 26.57 -5.21
CA PHE A 177 16.20 26.85 -4.17
C PHE A 177 16.22 25.71 -3.15
N VAL A 178 16.47 26.05 -1.89
CA VAL A 178 16.40 25.12 -0.77
C VAL A 178 15.06 25.33 -0.06
N LEU A 179 14.22 24.29 -0.08
CA LEU A 179 12.98 24.27 0.67
C LEU A 179 13.24 23.57 2.00
N LYS A 180 13.02 24.28 3.11
CA LYS A 180 13.10 23.74 4.45
C LYS A 180 11.68 23.64 5.01
N VAL A 181 11.32 22.46 5.46
CA VAL A 181 10.00 22.17 6.03
C VAL A 181 10.20 21.50 7.38
N LEU A 182 9.54 22.01 8.40
CA LEU A 182 9.46 21.35 9.70
C LEU A 182 8.28 20.37 9.68
N VAL A 183 8.55 19.10 9.91
CA VAL A 183 7.51 18.09 10.08
C VAL A 183 7.56 17.58 11.52
N SER A 184 6.45 17.62 12.22
CA SER A 184 6.32 17.14 13.59
C SER A 184 5.30 16.01 13.66
N ASN A 185 5.68 14.87 14.24
CA ASN A 185 4.72 13.83 14.60
C ASN A 185 4.09 14.20 15.95
N ASN A 186 2.79 14.44 15.96
CA ASN A 186 2.03 14.83 17.15
C ASN A 186 1.24 13.65 17.75
N SER A 187 1.53 12.43 17.30
CA SER A 187 0.94 11.20 17.83
C SER A 187 1.93 10.43 18.70
N ASP A 188 1.42 9.54 19.54
CA ASP A 188 2.24 8.61 20.35
C ASP A 188 2.76 7.42 19.54
N TYR A 189 2.55 7.41 18.23
CA TYR A 189 2.90 6.31 17.33
C TYR A 189 4.01 6.71 16.38
N ASP A 190 4.89 5.75 16.12
CA ASP A 190 5.93 5.92 15.12
C ASP A 190 5.33 5.98 13.72
N GLY A 191 5.84 6.89 12.93
CA GLY A 191 5.42 7.04 11.54
C GLY A 191 6.60 7.17 10.59
N ILE A 192 6.32 6.98 9.31
CA ILE A 192 7.28 7.10 8.23
C ILE A 192 6.95 8.36 7.44
N ILE A 193 7.95 9.21 7.19
CA ILE A 193 7.86 10.43 6.39
C ILE A 193 8.60 10.22 5.08
#